data_eda00014aa25677906cd8855ef30d7ef
#
_entry.id   eda00014aa25677906cd8855ef30d7ef
#
_cell.length_a   1.000
_cell.length_b   1.000
_cell.length_c   1.000
_cell.angle_alpha   90.00
_cell.angle_beta   90.00
_cell.angle_gamma   90.00
#
_symmetry.space_group_name_H-M   'P 1'
#
loop_
_entity.id
_entity.type
_entity.pdbx_description
1 polymer ?
#
loop_
_entity_poly.entity_id
_entity_poly.type
_entity_poly.pdbx_seq_one_letter_code
_entity_poly.pdbx_strand_id
1 'polypeptide(L)'
;DRRQRQMCIRDRRYISGNVLSGKQVSPNGFLGAFHSQLTVIPEGDDVHEMFGWIMPRFNQFSANHSYFSWLMGKKEYTLDARIKGGERHMIMSGEYDKVFPMDIMPEYLIKAIIAGDIDRMEALGIYEVAPEDFALCEFVCSSKMELQRIVRVGLDMLRAEMA
;
A
#
# COMPACT_ATOMS: atom_id res chain seq x y z
N ASP A 1 17.92 3.58 30.96
CA ASP A 1 17.13 3.66 30.17
C ASP A 1 16.59 2.57 29.24
N ARG A 2 16.36 1.35 29.82
CA ARG A 2 15.73 0.22 29.13
C ARG A 2 14.28 0.53 28.79
N ARG A 3 13.56 1.34 29.57
CA ARG A 3 12.14 1.70 29.28
C ARG A 3 12.01 2.61 28.07
N GLN A 4 12.90 3.58 27.89
CA GLN A 4 12.91 4.43 26.69
C GLN A 4 13.28 3.64 25.43
N ARG A 5 14.23 2.70 25.52
CA ARG A 5 14.57 1.81 24.39
C ARG A 5 13.42 0.88 24.00
N GLN A 6 12.66 0.36 24.98
CA GLN A 6 11.49 -0.48 24.72
C GLN A 6 10.31 0.32 24.15
N MET A 7 10.09 1.58 24.59
CA MET A 7 9.11 2.47 23.96
C MET A 7 9.50 2.77 22.50
N CYS A 8 10.76 3.11 22.23
CA CYS A 8 11.25 3.37 20.88
C CYS A 8 11.11 2.19 19.91
N ILE A 9 11.12 0.95 20.41
CA ILE A 9 10.96 -0.26 19.58
C ILE A 9 9.49 -0.52 19.26
N ARG A 10 8.58 -0.24 20.19
CA ARG A 10 7.13 -0.48 20.01
C ARG A 10 6.48 0.52 19.07
N ASP A 11 7.01 1.73 18.98
CA ASP A 11 6.43 2.81 18.19
C ASP A 11 6.98 2.88 16.76
N ARG A 12 7.61 1.80 16.29
CA ARG A 12 8.24 1.73 14.98
C ARG A 12 7.82 0.50 14.20
N ARG A 13 7.48 0.71 12.94
CA ARG A 13 7.23 -0.36 11.97
C ARG A 13 8.53 -0.71 11.25
N TYR A 14 8.89 -1.99 11.31
CA TYR A 14 10.04 -2.54 10.59
C TYR A 14 9.55 -3.17 9.29
N ILE A 15 10.17 -2.78 8.18
CA ILE A 15 9.81 -3.22 6.85
C ILE A 15 11.03 -3.84 6.19
N SER A 16 10.95 -5.12 5.86
CA SER A 16 11.94 -5.80 5.02
C SER A 16 11.77 -5.34 3.59
N GLY A 17 12.73 -4.62 3.04
CA GLY A 17 12.66 -3.94 1.76
C GLY A 17 12.33 -2.45 1.87
N ASN A 18 11.71 -1.89 0.83
CA ASN A 18 11.30 -0.48 0.76
C ASN A 18 9.85 -0.27 1.27
N VAL A 19 9.41 0.99 1.34
CA VAL A 19 8.06 1.33 1.82
C VAL A 19 6.96 0.92 0.84
N LEU A 20 7.25 0.81 -0.47
CA LEU A 20 6.26 0.55 -1.50
C LEU A 20 5.94 -0.95 -1.65
N SER A 21 6.96 -1.80 -1.70
CA SER A 21 6.82 -3.24 -1.97
C SER A 21 7.35 -4.13 -0.85
N GLY A 22 7.81 -3.54 0.26
CA GLY A 22 8.36 -4.29 1.38
C GLY A 22 7.29 -4.93 2.25
N LYS A 23 7.71 -5.92 3.03
CA LYS A 23 6.85 -6.65 3.96
C LYS A 23 7.16 -6.26 5.40
N GLN A 24 6.13 -6.01 6.20
CA GLN A 24 6.29 -5.78 7.63
C GLN A 24 6.90 -7.02 8.31
N VAL A 25 7.92 -6.79 9.14
CA VAL A 25 8.58 -7.84 9.90
C VAL A 25 8.58 -7.49 11.39
N SER A 26 8.60 -8.52 12.22
CA SER A 26 8.77 -8.37 13.66
C SER A 26 10.16 -7.79 13.99
N PRO A 27 10.32 -7.05 15.10
CA PRO A 27 11.64 -6.57 15.56
C PRO A 27 12.69 -7.68 15.76
N ASN A 28 12.24 -8.91 16.01
CA ASN A 28 13.08 -10.09 16.16
C ASN A 28 13.06 -11.00 14.91
N GLY A 29 12.45 -10.52 13.81
CA GLY A 29 12.33 -11.26 12.56
C GLY A 29 13.58 -11.17 11.69
N PHE A 30 13.54 -11.84 10.55
CA PHE A 30 14.61 -11.88 9.57
C PHE A 30 14.23 -11.06 8.34
N LEU A 31 15.22 -10.51 7.65
CA LEU A 31 15.03 -9.94 6.32
C LEU A 31 14.62 -11.04 5.33
N GLY A 32 13.74 -10.71 4.40
CA GLY A 32 13.41 -11.60 3.30
C GLY A 32 14.64 -11.92 2.45
N ALA A 33 14.69 -13.13 1.87
CA ALA A 33 15.85 -13.64 1.14
C ALA A 33 16.31 -12.74 -0.04
N PHE A 34 15.36 -11.99 -0.63
CA PHE A 34 15.64 -11.09 -1.75
C PHE A 34 15.70 -9.61 -1.35
N HIS A 35 15.63 -9.29 -0.06
CA HIS A 35 15.68 -7.93 0.42
C HIS A 35 17.08 -7.59 0.95
N SER A 36 17.64 -6.48 0.45
CA SER A 36 18.96 -5.99 0.85
C SER A 36 18.92 -4.85 1.85
N GLN A 37 17.70 -4.34 2.19
CA GLN A 37 17.53 -3.20 3.08
C GLN A 37 16.42 -3.42 4.10
N LEU A 38 16.57 -2.73 5.24
CA LEU A 38 15.55 -2.62 6.27
C LEU A 38 15.10 -1.16 6.36
N THR A 39 13.82 -0.93 6.17
CA THR A 39 13.21 0.39 6.33
C THR A 39 12.48 0.46 7.66
N VAL A 40 12.67 1.55 8.40
CA VAL A 40 12.02 1.77 9.69
C VAL A 40 11.28 3.09 9.67
N ILE A 41 9.98 3.05 9.91
CA ILE A 41 9.11 4.23 9.97
C ILE A 41 8.36 4.28 11.30
N PRO A 42 7.93 5.48 11.76
CA PRO A 42 7.06 5.59 12.94
C PRO A 42 5.72 4.87 12.70
N GLU A 43 5.21 4.17 13.70
CA GLU A 43 3.88 3.55 13.67
C GLU A 43 2.78 4.63 13.69
N GLY A 44 2.96 5.66 14.51
CA GLY A 44 2.06 6.81 14.56
C GLY A 44 0.76 6.57 15.35
N ASP A 45 0.75 5.60 16.26
CA ASP A 45 -0.42 5.25 17.10
C ASP A 45 -0.78 6.32 18.14
N ASP A 46 0.06 7.34 18.27
CA ASP A 46 -0.07 8.44 19.22
C ASP A 46 -1.17 9.45 18.84
N VAL A 47 -1.64 9.45 17.58
CA VAL A 47 -2.63 10.39 17.07
C VAL A 47 -3.73 9.69 16.29
N HIS A 48 -4.97 9.74 16.80
CA HIS A 48 -6.17 9.30 16.08
C HIS A 48 -6.76 10.45 15.27
N GLU A 49 -6.71 10.36 13.94
CA GLU A 49 -7.27 11.36 13.06
C GLU A 49 -8.64 10.92 12.51
N MET A 50 -9.73 11.41 13.10
CA MET A 50 -11.08 11.06 12.68
C MET A 50 -11.50 11.67 11.33
N PHE A 51 -10.98 12.85 10.98
CA PHE A 51 -11.26 13.57 9.73
C PHE A 51 -10.03 13.76 8.85
N GLY A 52 -9.07 12.86 8.94
CA GLY A 52 -7.78 12.98 8.27
C GLY A 52 -7.83 13.10 6.74
N TRP A 53 -8.91 12.70 6.11
CA TRP A 53 -9.15 12.77 4.67
C TRP A 53 -9.70 14.11 4.17
N ILE A 54 -10.28 14.95 5.06
CA ILE A 54 -10.78 16.29 4.73
C ILE A 54 -9.77 17.39 5.07
N MET A 55 -8.84 17.12 5.99
CA MET A 55 -7.92 18.15 6.49
C MET A 55 -7.02 18.70 5.39
N PRO A 56 -6.90 20.05 5.25
CA PRO A 56 -5.90 20.65 4.41
C PRO A 56 -4.52 20.32 4.96
N ARG A 57 -3.76 19.48 4.25
CA ARG A 57 -2.44 19.02 4.69
C ARG A 57 -1.35 19.69 3.87
N PHE A 58 -0.43 20.34 4.56
CA PHE A 58 0.77 20.95 3.96
C PHE A 58 1.98 20.03 4.00
N ASN A 59 1.95 18.97 4.83
CA ASN A 59 3.07 18.05 5.10
C ASN A 59 2.86 16.65 4.52
N GLN A 60 1.90 16.47 3.64
CA GLN A 60 1.60 15.18 3.04
C GLN A 60 1.63 15.28 1.52
N PHE A 61 2.23 14.30 0.86
CA PHE A 61 2.18 14.18 -0.58
C PHE A 61 0.74 13.95 -1.06
N SER A 62 0.38 14.54 -2.18
CA SER A 62 -0.92 14.39 -2.81
C SER A 62 -0.76 14.23 -4.31
N ALA A 63 -0.95 13.01 -4.81
CA ALA A 63 -0.91 12.72 -6.25
C ALA A 63 -2.00 13.47 -7.01
N ASN A 64 -3.19 13.57 -6.42
CA ASN A 64 -4.39 14.15 -7.05
C ASN A 64 -4.59 15.63 -6.70
N HIS A 65 -3.57 16.30 -6.14
CA HIS A 65 -3.67 17.68 -5.67
C HIS A 65 -4.83 17.93 -4.68
N SER A 66 -5.26 16.90 -3.95
CA SER A 66 -6.33 17.01 -2.95
C SER A 66 -5.93 17.81 -1.71
N TYR A 67 -4.62 17.93 -1.46
CA TYR A 67 -4.04 18.72 -0.36
C TYR A 67 -3.26 19.90 -0.91
N PHE A 68 -3.16 20.98 -0.14
CA PHE A 68 -2.46 22.21 -0.54
C PHE A 68 -0.92 22.06 -0.58
N SER A 69 -0.37 20.91 -0.23
CA SER A 69 1.08 20.63 -0.28
C SER A 69 1.69 20.82 -1.68
N TRP A 70 0.93 20.65 -2.74
CA TRP A 70 1.39 20.87 -4.12
C TRP A 70 1.76 22.31 -4.44
N LEU A 71 1.21 23.29 -3.70
CA LEU A 71 1.56 24.72 -3.84
C LEU A 71 2.95 25.05 -3.28
N MET A 72 3.53 24.18 -2.45
CA MET A 72 4.78 24.45 -1.74
C MET A 72 6.05 24.03 -2.51
N GLY A 73 5.92 23.55 -3.75
CA GLY A 73 7.05 23.09 -4.57
C GLY A 73 7.65 21.77 -4.09
N LYS A 74 8.95 21.55 -4.41
CA LYS A 74 9.66 20.33 -4.00
C LYS A 74 9.90 20.35 -2.49
N LYS A 75 9.36 19.34 -1.80
CA LYS A 75 9.46 19.16 -0.35
C LYS A 75 9.77 17.71 -0.02
N GLU A 76 10.57 17.51 1.02
CA GLU A 76 10.76 16.20 1.63
C GLU A 76 9.60 15.90 2.59
N TYR A 77 9.08 14.70 2.55
CA TYR A 77 7.97 14.24 3.38
C TYR A 77 8.46 13.18 4.36
N THR A 78 8.10 13.33 5.62
CA THR A 78 8.33 12.29 6.63
C THR A 78 7.20 11.29 6.56
N LEU A 79 7.52 10.04 6.22
CA LEU A 79 6.56 8.94 6.15
C LEU A 79 6.27 8.38 7.55
N ASP A 80 5.02 8.04 7.78
CA ASP A 80 4.55 7.28 8.93
C ASP A 80 3.60 6.15 8.48
N ALA A 81 3.29 5.20 9.35
CA ALA A 81 2.45 4.05 9.04
C ALA A 81 0.95 4.30 9.22
N ARG A 82 0.52 5.53 9.50
CA ARG A 82 -0.89 5.86 9.75
C ARG A 82 -1.74 5.82 8.48
N ILE A 83 -2.89 5.18 8.57
CA ILE A 83 -3.96 5.32 7.57
C ILE A 83 -4.75 6.58 7.88
N LYS A 84 -4.47 7.65 7.13
CA LYS A 84 -5.08 8.97 7.36
C LYS A 84 -6.47 9.02 6.76
N GLY A 85 -7.49 8.83 7.59
CA GLY A 85 -8.90 8.86 7.21
C GLY A 85 -9.59 7.50 7.10
N GLY A 86 -8.91 6.40 7.40
CA GLY A 86 -9.46 5.05 7.41
C GLY A 86 -9.60 4.40 6.03
N GLU A 87 -9.90 3.13 6.02
CA GLU A 87 -10.14 2.33 4.82
C GLU A 87 -11.52 2.63 4.23
N ARG A 88 -11.62 2.52 2.91
CA ARG A 88 -12.86 2.76 2.16
C ARG A 88 -13.07 1.66 1.13
N HIS A 89 -14.30 1.54 0.66
CA HIS A 89 -14.59 0.69 -0.48
C HIS A 89 -13.90 1.17 -1.74
N MET A 90 -13.51 0.24 -2.60
CA MET A 90 -12.87 0.53 -3.86
C MET A 90 -13.77 1.39 -4.77
N ILE A 91 -13.21 2.46 -5.27
CA ILE A 91 -13.85 3.35 -6.25
C ILE A 91 -13.08 3.20 -7.58
N MET A 92 -13.80 3.08 -8.68
CA MET A 92 -13.19 3.14 -10.02
C MET A 92 -12.93 4.61 -10.37
N SER A 93 -11.71 5.05 -10.19
CA SER A 93 -11.31 6.44 -10.38
C SER A 93 -10.43 6.66 -11.61
N GLY A 94 -9.97 5.58 -12.25
CA GLY A 94 -9.00 5.63 -13.34
C GLY A 94 -7.59 6.10 -12.89
N GLU A 95 -7.33 6.12 -11.59
CA GLU A 95 -6.02 6.53 -11.05
C GLU A 95 -4.97 5.44 -11.23
N TYR A 96 -5.39 4.18 -11.19
CA TYR A 96 -4.45 3.06 -11.34
C TYR A 96 -3.90 2.97 -12.75
N ASP A 97 -4.72 3.22 -13.76
CA ASP A 97 -4.30 3.19 -15.17
C ASP A 97 -3.18 4.20 -15.49
N LYS A 98 -3.08 5.28 -14.70
CA LYS A 98 -2.04 6.30 -14.87
C LYS A 98 -0.65 5.88 -14.39
N VAL A 99 -0.59 4.90 -13.50
CA VAL A 99 0.66 4.51 -12.81
C VAL A 99 0.99 3.03 -12.97
N PHE A 100 0.07 2.24 -13.49
CA PHE A 100 0.29 0.81 -13.69
C PHE A 100 1.30 0.58 -14.82
N PRO A 101 2.32 -0.28 -14.63
CA PRO A 101 3.43 -0.38 -15.57
C PRO A 101 3.14 -1.22 -16.82
N MET A 102 1.96 -1.82 -16.93
CA MET A 102 1.59 -2.75 -18.00
C MET A 102 0.26 -2.35 -18.65
N ASP A 103 0.00 -2.83 -19.85
CA ASP A 103 -1.25 -2.62 -20.60
C ASP A 103 -2.31 -3.64 -20.18
N ILE A 104 -2.72 -3.57 -18.93
CA ILE A 104 -3.77 -4.36 -18.28
C ILE A 104 -4.74 -3.39 -17.63
N MET A 105 -5.99 -3.81 -17.43
CA MET A 105 -7.02 -3.03 -16.73
C MET A 105 -6.97 -3.29 -15.22
N PRO A 106 -6.15 -2.57 -14.43
CA PRO A 106 -5.87 -2.92 -13.03
C PRO A 106 -7.10 -2.81 -12.14
N GLU A 107 -7.98 -1.82 -12.36
CA GLU A 107 -9.19 -1.65 -11.55
C GLU A 107 -10.19 -2.79 -11.76
N TYR A 108 -10.35 -3.27 -12.98
CA TYR A 108 -11.22 -4.41 -13.29
C TYR A 108 -10.65 -5.72 -12.74
N LEU A 109 -9.34 -5.91 -12.85
CA LEU A 109 -8.67 -7.09 -12.31
C LEU A 109 -8.84 -7.17 -10.79
N ILE A 110 -8.60 -6.09 -10.06
CA ILE A 110 -8.81 -6.05 -8.61
C ILE A 110 -10.26 -6.36 -8.24
N LYS A 111 -11.24 -5.85 -9.00
CA LYS A 111 -12.66 -6.17 -8.77
C LYS A 111 -12.98 -7.64 -9.03
N ALA A 112 -12.42 -8.24 -10.07
CA ALA A 112 -12.59 -9.67 -10.34
C ALA A 112 -12.04 -10.52 -9.18
N ILE A 113 -10.87 -10.15 -8.64
CA ILE A 113 -10.27 -10.83 -7.48
C ILE A 113 -11.15 -10.69 -6.24
N ILE A 114 -11.64 -9.50 -5.94
CA ILE A 114 -12.53 -9.26 -4.79
C ILE A 114 -13.85 -10.04 -4.93
N ALA A 115 -14.36 -10.19 -6.16
CA ALA A 115 -15.56 -10.98 -6.44
C ALA A 115 -15.31 -12.50 -6.43
N GLY A 116 -14.06 -12.96 -6.47
CA GLY A 116 -13.70 -14.37 -6.59
C GLY A 116 -14.05 -14.98 -7.96
N ASP A 117 -14.14 -14.15 -9.00
CA ASP A 117 -14.49 -14.56 -10.36
C ASP A 117 -13.22 -14.96 -11.13
N ILE A 118 -12.92 -16.24 -11.11
CA ILE A 118 -11.69 -16.82 -11.68
C ILE A 118 -11.63 -16.63 -13.20
N ASP A 119 -12.72 -16.89 -13.89
CA ASP A 119 -12.77 -16.74 -15.35
C ASP A 119 -12.42 -15.29 -15.76
N ARG A 120 -12.92 -14.32 -15.01
CA ARG A 120 -12.58 -12.91 -15.24
C ARG A 120 -11.16 -12.55 -14.83
N MET A 121 -10.64 -13.13 -13.76
CA MET A 121 -9.23 -12.92 -13.40
C MET A 121 -8.31 -13.36 -14.53
N GLU A 122 -8.56 -14.54 -15.12
CA GLU A 122 -7.79 -15.07 -16.24
C GLU A 122 -7.94 -14.19 -17.49
N ALA A 123 -9.17 -13.84 -17.85
CA ALA A 123 -9.45 -12.98 -19.00
C ALA A 123 -8.81 -11.58 -18.88
N LEU A 124 -8.58 -11.09 -17.66
CA LEU A 124 -7.98 -9.79 -17.36
C LEU A 124 -6.46 -9.87 -17.13
N GLY A 125 -5.83 -11.05 -17.30
CA GLY A 125 -4.39 -11.19 -17.31
C GLY A 125 -3.74 -11.35 -15.93
N ILE A 126 -4.39 -12.00 -14.96
CA ILE A 126 -3.84 -12.21 -13.62
C ILE A 126 -2.51 -12.96 -13.62
N TYR A 127 -2.25 -13.80 -14.64
CA TYR A 127 -0.99 -14.55 -14.77
C TYR A 127 0.22 -13.68 -15.17
N GLU A 128 -0.04 -12.48 -15.67
CA GLU A 128 0.99 -11.57 -16.14
C GLU A 128 1.47 -10.61 -15.05
N VAL A 129 0.79 -10.58 -13.90
CA VAL A 129 1.03 -9.60 -12.84
C VAL A 129 1.64 -10.23 -11.59
N ALA A 130 2.49 -9.46 -10.92
CA ALA A 130 2.96 -9.75 -9.58
C ALA A 130 2.35 -8.74 -8.57
N PRO A 131 2.24 -9.08 -7.28
CA PRO A 131 1.74 -8.13 -6.27
C PRO A 131 2.51 -6.81 -6.25
N GLU A 132 3.81 -6.84 -6.51
CA GLU A 132 4.72 -5.69 -6.51
C GLU A 132 4.39 -4.67 -7.61
N ASP A 133 3.78 -5.10 -8.72
CA ASP A 133 3.37 -4.22 -9.81
C ASP A 133 2.26 -3.25 -9.39
N PHE A 134 1.47 -3.64 -8.38
CA PHE A 134 0.43 -2.82 -7.78
C PHE A 134 0.92 -1.85 -6.70
N ALA A 135 2.22 -1.79 -6.42
CA ALA A 135 2.76 -0.92 -5.37
C ALA A 135 2.49 0.57 -5.63
N LEU A 136 2.63 1.02 -6.88
CA LEU A 136 2.30 2.40 -7.26
C LEU A 136 0.79 2.66 -7.24
N CYS A 137 -0.02 1.68 -7.63
CA CYS A 137 -1.49 1.77 -7.55
C CYS A 137 -1.94 1.91 -6.11
N GLU A 138 -1.36 1.13 -5.19
CA GLU A 138 -1.62 1.22 -3.75
C GLU A 138 -1.24 2.59 -3.19
N PHE A 139 -0.12 3.17 -3.65
CA PHE A 139 0.32 4.51 -3.25
C PHE A 139 -0.66 5.61 -3.66
N VAL A 140 -1.18 5.59 -4.89
CA VAL A 140 -2.14 6.59 -5.40
C VAL A 140 -3.58 6.30 -4.98
N CYS A 141 -3.87 5.12 -4.46
CA CYS A 141 -5.21 4.68 -4.11
C CYS A 141 -5.90 5.62 -3.12
N SER A 142 -6.96 6.29 -3.56
CA SER A 142 -7.77 7.16 -2.71
C SER A 142 -8.56 6.40 -1.65
N SER A 143 -8.87 5.12 -1.91
CA SER A 143 -9.62 4.22 -1.02
C SER A 143 -8.77 3.53 0.03
N LYS A 144 -7.43 3.67 -0.02
CA LYS A 144 -6.49 3.02 0.91
C LYS A 144 -6.58 1.49 0.93
N MET A 145 -6.80 0.90 -0.25
CA MET A 145 -6.88 -0.55 -0.41
C MET A 145 -5.49 -1.18 -0.37
N GLU A 146 -5.38 -2.35 0.26
CA GLU A 146 -4.17 -3.19 0.24
C GLU A 146 -4.12 -4.02 -1.06
N LEU A 147 -3.80 -3.39 -2.19
CA LEU A 147 -3.88 -4.00 -3.51
C LEU A 147 -2.91 -5.17 -3.68
N GLN A 148 -1.70 -5.04 -3.18
CA GLN A 148 -0.70 -6.11 -3.23
C GLN A 148 -1.18 -7.37 -2.52
N ARG A 149 -1.84 -7.21 -1.36
CA ARG A 149 -2.44 -8.33 -0.63
C ARG A 149 -3.59 -8.97 -1.40
N ILE A 150 -4.45 -8.16 -2.01
CA ILE A 150 -5.58 -8.63 -2.82
C ILE A 150 -5.07 -9.46 -4.00
N VAL A 151 -4.07 -8.99 -4.73
CA VAL A 151 -3.47 -9.73 -5.85
C VAL A 151 -2.84 -11.04 -5.37
N ARG A 152 -2.16 -11.04 -4.22
CA ARG A 152 -1.61 -12.28 -3.65
C ARG A 152 -2.70 -13.31 -3.38
N VAL A 153 -3.82 -12.88 -2.78
CA VAL A 153 -4.96 -13.76 -2.52
C VAL A 153 -5.54 -14.30 -3.84
N GLY A 154 -5.67 -13.48 -4.88
CA GLY A 154 -6.13 -13.92 -6.20
C GLY A 154 -5.23 -15.00 -6.81
N LEU A 155 -3.91 -14.81 -6.76
CA LEU A 155 -2.94 -15.80 -7.24
C LEU A 155 -2.99 -17.10 -6.42
N ASP A 156 -3.21 -17.03 -5.12
CA ASP A 156 -3.32 -18.20 -4.26
C ASP A 156 -4.65 -18.97 -4.51
N MET A 157 -5.75 -18.25 -4.81
CA MET A 157 -7.02 -18.86 -5.25
C MET A 157 -6.84 -19.67 -6.53
N LEU A 158 -6.19 -19.10 -7.55
CA LEU A 158 -5.90 -19.80 -8.80
C LEU A 158 -5.04 -21.04 -8.61
N ARG A 159 -4.01 -20.96 -7.78
CA ARG A 159 -3.18 -22.12 -7.45
C ARG A 159 -3.97 -23.24 -6.80
N ALA A 160 -4.91 -22.89 -5.91
CA ALA A 160 -5.74 -23.86 -5.23
C ALA A 160 -6.73 -24.56 -6.18
N GLU A 161 -7.20 -23.87 -7.23
CA GLU A 161 -8.09 -24.44 -8.23
C GLU A 161 -7.37 -25.34 -9.22
N MET A 162 -6.11 -25.02 -9.53
CA MET A 162 -5.29 -25.79 -10.47
C MET A 162 -4.58 -26.99 -9.81
N ALA A 163 -4.63 -27.15 -8.49
CA ALA A 163 -4.00 -28.23 -7.74
C ALA A 163 -4.90 -29.47 -7.61
#